data_1f50c75e855f9d6fe437a44ce0bd3980
#
_entry.id   1f50c75e855f9d6fe437a44ce0bd3980
#
_cell.length_a   1.000
_cell.length_b   1.000
_cell.length_c   1.000
_cell.angle_alpha   90.00
_cell.angle_beta   90.00
_cell.angle_gamma   90.00
#
_symmetry.space_group_name_H-M   'P 1'
#
loop_
_entity.id
_entity.type
_entity.pdbx_description
1 polymer ?
#
loop_
_entity_poly.entity_id
_entity_poly.type
_entity_poly.pdbx_seq_one_letter_code
_entity_poly.pdbx_strand_id
1 'polypeptide(L)'
;LRIFSLLVGLALSNFGAADSLPQLGTTTAGFTQQQEQILGQHWLRQLRGQTSMFEDPLILDYLNDNISHLRRPLSLGPLPVTTLVVNNPLLNAFAVPGNIIGVNSGLFLTVPIEEQFLSVLAHELAHLELHHFNQQLVNQAQNQKKAFMAVLTATVIAPYSINASQALFTAAIADSAVNQLAYTRTLEAEADRRATFIMAQGGYRTNAVSDMLQTMMAYNLPNRSQVPEYFLTHPLTSNRIAD
;
A
#
# COMPACT_ATOMS: atom_id res chain seq x y z
N LEU A 1 -10.17 -1.10 5.64
CA LEU A 1 -10.34 -2.57 5.40
C LEU A 1 -10.98 -2.86 4.04
N ARG A 2 -11.92 -2.02 3.58
CA ARG A 2 -12.62 -2.27 2.31
C ARG A 2 -11.78 -1.98 1.06
N ILE A 3 -10.90 -1.00 1.05
CA ILE A 3 -10.09 -0.67 -0.15
C ILE A 3 -8.89 -1.62 -0.29
N PHE A 4 -8.21 -1.99 0.79
CA PHE A 4 -7.10 -2.94 0.73
C PHE A 4 -7.61 -4.39 0.63
N SER A 5 -8.72 -4.74 1.30
CA SER A 5 -9.44 -5.99 1.03
C SER A 5 -10.03 -6.03 -0.38
N LEU A 6 -10.35 -4.87 -0.98
CA LEU A 6 -10.77 -4.78 -2.38
C LEU A 6 -9.60 -5.12 -3.32
N LEU A 7 -8.39 -4.67 -3.05
CA LEU A 7 -7.20 -5.01 -3.85
C LEU A 7 -6.82 -6.50 -3.76
N VAL A 8 -6.97 -7.11 -2.60
CA VAL A 8 -6.64 -8.53 -2.39
C VAL A 8 -7.87 -9.43 -2.66
N GLY A 9 -9.07 -8.99 -2.31
CA GLY A 9 -10.30 -9.74 -2.52
C GLY A 9 -10.84 -9.68 -3.96
N LEU A 10 -10.57 -8.59 -4.70
CA LEU A 10 -10.97 -8.47 -6.11
C LEU A 10 -10.14 -9.36 -7.04
N ALA A 11 -8.93 -9.75 -6.66
CA ALA A 11 -8.15 -10.72 -7.43
C ALA A 11 -8.75 -12.14 -7.39
N LEU A 12 -9.72 -12.43 -6.52
CA LEU A 12 -10.20 -13.79 -6.25
C LEU A 12 -11.70 -14.04 -6.40
N SER A 13 -12.58 -13.04 -6.51
CA SER A 13 -14.01 -13.32 -6.30
C SER A 13 -15.03 -12.90 -7.37
N ASN A 14 -14.67 -12.26 -8.49
CA ASN A 14 -15.66 -11.94 -9.55
C ASN A 14 -15.02 -11.86 -10.95
N PHE A 15 -14.62 -12.99 -11.51
CA PHE A 15 -14.37 -13.12 -12.93
C PHE A 15 -15.54 -13.82 -13.62
N GLY A 16 -16.56 -13.03 -13.98
CA GLY A 16 -17.48 -13.37 -15.05
C GLY A 16 -16.73 -13.26 -16.39
N ALA A 17 -16.86 -14.30 -17.23
CA ALA A 17 -16.17 -14.47 -18.49
C ALA A 17 -16.19 -13.23 -19.39
N ALA A 18 -15.03 -12.83 -19.86
CA ALA A 18 -14.66 -12.21 -21.12
C ALA A 18 -13.75 -10.99 -21.04
N ASP A 19 -12.65 -11.08 -20.30
CA ASP A 19 -11.41 -10.41 -20.67
C ASP A 19 -10.28 -11.21 -20.01
N SER A 20 -9.48 -11.87 -20.85
CA SER A 20 -8.37 -12.70 -20.37
C SER A 20 -7.37 -11.83 -19.61
N LEU A 21 -7.44 -11.89 -18.28
CA LEU A 21 -6.33 -11.43 -17.47
C LEU A 21 -5.07 -12.16 -17.96
N PRO A 22 -3.94 -11.45 -18.03
CA PRO A 22 -2.68 -12.10 -18.34
C PRO A 22 -2.52 -13.26 -17.35
N GLN A 23 -2.32 -14.47 -17.88
CA GLN A 23 -2.03 -15.65 -17.07
C GLN A 23 -0.85 -15.29 -16.17
N LEU A 24 -1.09 -15.23 -14.87
CA LEU A 24 -0.06 -15.13 -13.86
C LEU A 24 0.79 -16.39 -13.99
N GLY A 25 1.83 -16.27 -14.81
CA GLY A 25 2.80 -17.34 -15.00
C GLY A 25 3.34 -17.77 -13.63
N THR A 26 3.51 -19.05 -13.43
CA THR A 26 4.02 -19.72 -12.22
C THR A 26 5.47 -19.36 -11.89
N THR A 27 5.96 -18.21 -12.35
CA THR A 27 7.32 -17.74 -12.09
C THR A 27 7.34 -16.91 -10.83
N THR A 28 8.34 -17.12 -9.99
CA THR A 28 8.73 -16.32 -8.83
C THR A 28 9.08 -14.85 -9.16
N ALA A 29 8.95 -14.45 -10.42
CA ALA A 29 9.11 -13.09 -10.89
C ALA A 29 7.78 -12.35 -10.71
N GLY A 30 7.82 -11.22 -10.02
CA GLY A 30 6.65 -10.35 -9.86
C GLY A 30 6.13 -9.79 -11.20
N PHE A 31 5.17 -8.89 -11.14
CA PHE A 31 4.59 -8.25 -12.33
C PHE A 31 5.64 -7.46 -13.12
N THR A 32 5.54 -7.53 -14.44
CA THR A 32 6.24 -6.59 -15.33
C THR A 32 5.60 -5.20 -15.23
N GLN A 33 6.33 -4.16 -15.60
CA GLN A 33 5.82 -2.79 -15.63
C GLN A 33 4.52 -2.66 -16.45
N GLN A 34 4.43 -3.38 -17.58
CA GLN A 34 3.23 -3.41 -18.41
C GLN A 34 2.04 -4.05 -17.68
N GLN A 35 2.27 -5.13 -16.96
CA GLN A 35 1.23 -5.79 -16.15
C GLN A 35 0.76 -4.90 -15.00
N GLU A 36 1.69 -4.20 -14.34
CA GLU A 36 1.35 -3.20 -13.30
C GLU A 36 0.47 -2.10 -13.86
N GLN A 37 0.75 -1.63 -15.09
CA GLN A 37 -0.08 -0.61 -15.74
C GLN A 37 -1.48 -1.10 -16.06
N ILE A 38 -1.63 -2.29 -16.64
CA ILE A 38 -2.93 -2.88 -16.95
C ILE A 38 -3.75 -3.03 -15.65
N LEU A 39 -3.12 -3.52 -14.59
CA LEU A 39 -3.75 -3.69 -13.29
C LEU A 39 -4.18 -2.33 -12.70
N GLY A 40 -3.31 -1.33 -12.73
CA GLY A 40 -3.59 0.01 -12.24
C GLY A 40 -4.74 0.68 -12.99
N GLN A 41 -4.76 0.59 -14.32
CA GLN A 41 -5.84 1.14 -15.13
C GLN A 41 -7.19 0.43 -14.87
N HIS A 42 -7.17 -0.88 -14.65
CA HIS A 42 -8.38 -1.62 -14.28
C HIS A 42 -8.89 -1.16 -12.92
N TRP A 43 -8.01 -1.08 -11.94
CA TRP A 43 -8.32 -0.61 -10.60
C TRP A 43 -8.89 0.82 -10.61
N LEU A 44 -8.27 1.73 -11.38
CA LEU A 44 -8.71 3.12 -11.50
C LEU A 44 -10.14 3.22 -12.06
N ARG A 45 -10.48 2.43 -13.09
CA ARG A 45 -11.84 2.38 -13.62
C ARG A 45 -12.86 1.91 -12.58
N GLN A 46 -12.50 0.90 -11.79
CA GLN A 46 -13.38 0.42 -10.72
C GLN A 46 -13.56 1.47 -9.62
N LEU A 47 -12.47 2.10 -9.19
CA LEU A 47 -12.53 3.15 -8.18
C LEU A 47 -13.46 4.29 -8.61
N ARG A 48 -13.30 4.77 -9.83
CA ARG A 48 -14.16 5.84 -10.40
C ARG A 48 -15.63 5.44 -10.50
N GLY A 49 -15.93 4.17 -10.65
CA GLY A 49 -17.29 3.65 -10.66
C GLY A 49 -17.92 3.51 -9.27
N GLN A 50 -17.11 3.50 -8.21
CA GLN A 50 -17.58 3.21 -6.85
C GLN A 50 -17.45 4.42 -5.89
N THR A 51 -16.64 5.42 -6.24
CA THR A 51 -16.36 6.57 -5.37
C THR A 51 -16.50 7.87 -6.14
N SER A 52 -16.93 8.92 -5.43
CA SER A 52 -16.93 10.28 -5.98
C SER A 52 -15.50 10.82 -6.00
N MET A 53 -15.12 11.40 -7.12
CA MET A 53 -13.83 12.08 -7.27
C MET A 53 -13.99 13.57 -7.00
N PHE A 54 -12.95 14.18 -6.46
CA PHE A 54 -12.86 15.62 -6.31
C PHE A 54 -12.05 16.16 -7.50
N GLU A 55 -12.72 16.83 -8.43
CA GLU A 55 -12.14 17.23 -9.73
C GLU A 55 -11.88 18.74 -9.83
N ASP A 56 -11.50 19.39 -8.71
CA ASP A 56 -11.08 20.79 -8.73
C ASP A 56 -9.71 20.92 -9.45
N PRO A 57 -9.64 21.68 -10.57
CA PRO A 57 -8.41 21.83 -11.34
C PRO A 57 -7.26 22.40 -10.52
N LEU A 58 -7.50 23.35 -9.61
CA LEU A 58 -6.45 23.96 -8.79
C LEU A 58 -5.79 22.96 -7.84
N ILE A 59 -6.59 22.08 -7.26
CA ILE A 59 -6.10 21.04 -6.36
C ILE A 59 -5.34 19.97 -7.16
N LEU A 60 -5.84 19.58 -8.33
CA LEU A 60 -5.17 18.62 -9.19
C LEU A 60 -3.85 19.16 -9.73
N ASP A 61 -3.80 20.44 -10.16
CA ASP A 61 -2.58 21.10 -10.60
C ASP A 61 -1.56 21.18 -9.45
N TYR A 62 -2.00 21.58 -8.24
CA TYR A 62 -1.14 21.58 -7.04
C TYR A 62 -0.52 20.22 -6.78
N LEU A 63 -1.31 19.12 -6.84
CA LEU A 63 -0.81 17.76 -6.65
C LEU A 63 0.17 17.35 -7.75
N ASN A 64 -0.17 17.62 -9.01
CA ASN A 64 0.65 17.26 -10.16
C ASN A 64 2.00 17.98 -10.14
N ASP A 65 2.02 19.26 -9.79
CA ASP A 65 3.23 20.06 -9.70
C ASP A 65 4.15 19.55 -8.59
N ASN A 66 3.60 19.30 -7.41
CA ASN A 66 4.36 18.76 -6.29
C ASN A 66 4.87 17.34 -6.56
N ILE A 67 4.05 16.45 -7.10
CA ILE A 67 4.48 15.11 -7.51
C ILE A 67 5.56 15.18 -8.59
N SER A 68 5.41 16.06 -9.57
CA SER A 68 6.42 16.28 -10.62
C SER A 68 7.74 16.78 -10.04
N HIS A 69 7.69 17.63 -9.03
CA HIS A 69 8.88 18.10 -8.32
C HIS A 69 9.55 16.99 -7.50
N LEU A 70 8.79 16.32 -6.65
CA LEU A 70 9.28 15.26 -5.76
C LEU A 70 9.80 14.02 -6.51
N ARG A 71 9.27 13.72 -7.69
CA ARG A 71 9.70 12.55 -8.48
C ARG A 71 11.04 12.72 -9.20
N ARG A 72 11.58 13.93 -9.31
CA ARG A 72 12.83 14.21 -10.07
C ARG A 72 14.01 13.32 -9.70
N PRO A 73 14.26 13.03 -8.40
CA PRO A 73 15.37 12.17 -7.99
C PRO A 73 15.07 10.67 -8.12
N LEU A 74 13.89 10.26 -8.63
CA LEU A 74 13.40 8.90 -8.61
C LEU A 74 13.59 8.18 -9.95
N SER A 75 13.75 6.85 -9.88
CA SER A 75 13.85 5.97 -11.03
C SER A 75 12.50 5.36 -11.43
N LEU A 76 11.43 6.17 -11.47
CA LEU A 76 10.06 5.73 -11.82
C LEU A 76 9.83 5.47 -13.32
N GLY A 77 10.89 5.55 -14.14
CA GLY A 77 10.77 5.42 -15.58
C GLY A 77 10.08 6.63 -16.25
N PRO A 78 9.84 6.59 -17.57
CA PRO A 78 9.36 7.72 -18.34
C PRO A 78 7.86 8.01 -18.17
N LEU A 79 7.10 7.09 -17.60
CA LEU A 79 5.65 7.21 -17.49
C LEU A 79 5.26 8.25 -16.43
N PRO A 80 4.26 9.10 -16.73
CA PRO A 80 3.78 10.07 -15.77
C PRO A 80 3.13 9.35 -14.57
N VAL A 81 3.13 10.01 -13.42
CA VAL A 81 2.31 9.62 -12.28
C VAL A 81 0.91 10.17 -12.48
N THR A 82 -0.09 9.31 -12.40
CA THR A 82 -1.50 9.71 -12.42
C THR A 82 -1.93 10.05 -11.00
N THR A 83 -2.39 11.28 -10.80
CA THR A 83 -2.90 11.73 -9.50
C THR A 83 -4.42 11.76 -9.48
N LEU A 84 -5.00 11.52 -8.33
CA LEU A 84 -6.44 11.63 -8.11
C LEU A 84 -6.77 12.05 -6.68
N VAL A 85 -7.90 12.73 -6.51
CA VAL A 85 -8.46 13.05 -5.21
C VAL A 85 -9.81 12.36 -5.04
N VAL A 86 -9.91 11.52 -4.02
CA VAL A 86 -11.17 10.87 -3.65
C VAL A 86 -11.94 11.80 -2.72
N ASN A 87 -13.20 12.05 -3.01
CA ASN A 87 -14.08 12.82 -2.14
C ASN A 87 -14.46 11.97 -0.90
N ASN A 88 -13.53 11.89 0.04
CA ASN A 88 -13.67 11.14 1.28
C ASN A 88 -13.06 11.96 2.43
N PRO A 89 -13.83 12.31 3.48
CA PRO A 89 -13.34 13.12 4.59
C PRO A 89 -12.35 12.38 5.52
N LEU A 90 -12.15 11.09 5.35
CA LEU A 90 -11.20 10.32 6.16
C LEU A 90 -9.76 10.59 5.69
N LEU A 91 -8.83 10.60 6.66
CA LEU A 91 -7.41 10.68 6.38
C LEU A 91 -6.96 9.42 5.61
N ASN A 92 -6.52 9.58 4.37
CA ASN A 92 -5.91 8.52 3.58
C ASN A 92 -5.09 9.07 2.41
N ALA A 93 -4.03 8.33 2.06
CA ALA A 93 -3.30 8.42 0.80
C ALA A 93 -2.90 7.00 0.39
N PHE A 94 -2.64 6.78 -0.88
CA PHE A 94 -2.29 5.45 -1.37
C PHE A 94 -1.58 5.51 -2.71
N ALA A 95 -0.66 4.57 -2.90
CA ALA A 95 -0.03 4.27 -4.18
C ALA A 95 -0.52 2.92 -4.70
N VAL A 96 -0.83 2.85 -6.00
CA VAL A 96 -1.20 1.59 -6.66
C VAL A 96 -0.36 1.38 -7.92
N PRO A 97 -0.23 0.14 -8.40
CA PRO A 97 0.51 -0.18 -9.61
C PRO A 97 0.11 0.70 -10.79
N GLY A 98 1.02 0.88 -11.74
CA GLY A 98 0.77 1.72 -12.93
C GLY A 98 1.00 3.21 -12.68
N ASN A 99 1.82 3.56 -11.68
CA ASN A 99 2.17 4.94 -11.32
C ASN A 99 0.95 5.79 -10.94
N ILE A 100 0.08 5.27 -10.11
CA ILE A 100 -1.11 6.01 -9.66
C ILE A 100 -0.94 6.35 -8.18
N ILE A 101 -1.15 7.61 -7.82
CA ILE A 101 -1.22 8.11 -6.44
C ILE A 101 -2.58 8.76 -6.22
N GLY A 102 -3.26 8.32 -5.16
CA GLY A 102 -4.51 8.92 -4.72
C GLY A 102 -4.41 9.48 -3.31
N VAL A 103 -5.12 10.56 -3.08
CA VAL A 103 -5.31 11.14 -1.75
C VAL A 103 -6.79 11.33 -1.47
N ASN A 104 -7.21 11.14 -0.23
CA ASN A 104 -8.55 11.54 0.18
C ASN A 104 -8.60 13.05 0.43
N SER A 105 -9.74 13.68 0.17
CA SER A 105 -9.95 15.10 0.48
C SER A 105 -9.74 15.41 1.98
N GLY A 106 -9.97 14.43 2.86
CA GLY A 106 -9.69 14.54 4.29
C GLY A 106 -8.22 14.76 4.65
N LEU A 107 -7.27 14.35 3.79
CA LEU A 107 -5.85 14.61 4.01
C LEU A 107 -5.54 16.11 4.05
N PHE A 108 -6.12 16.88 3.11
CA PHE A 108 -5.96 18.35 3.07
C PHE A 108 -6.52 19.04 4.31
N LEU A 109 -7.57 18.48 4.90
CA LEU A 109 -8.22 19.03 6.08
C LEU A 109 -7.48 18.69 7.39
N THR A 110 -6.79 17.55 7.40
CA THR A 110 -6.13 17.03 8.61
C THR A 110 -4.69 17.49 8.74
N VAL A 111 -4.02 17.77 7.62
CA VAL A 111 -2.60 18.10 7.57
C VAL A 111 -2.41 19.57 7.16
N PRO A 112 -2.35 20.50 8.14
CA PRO A 112 -2.31 21.93 7.84
C PRO A 112 -0.92 22.44 7.41
N ILE A 113 0.14 21.65 7.58
CA ILE A 113 1.50 22.03 7.26
C ILE A 113 1.89 21.41 5.92
N GLU A 114 2.23 22.26 4.96
CA GLU A 114 2.52 21.84 3.58
C GLU A 114 3.62 20.79 3.51
N GLU A 115 4.75 20.98 4.20
CA GLU A 115 5.84 20.00 4.15
C GLU A 115 5.45 18.63 4.73
N GLN A 116 4.55 18.60 5.72
CA GLN A 116 4.00 17.33 6.22
C GLN A 116 3.10 16.67 5.16
N PHE A 117 2.28 17.45 4.47
CA PHE A 117 1.46 16.95 3.36
C PHE A 117 2.35 16.40 2.23
N LEU A 118 3.39 17.15 1.84
CA LEU A 118 4.36 16.71 0.83
C LEU A 118 5.12 15.45 1.24
N SER A 119 5.39 15.27 2.53
CA SER A 119 6.02 14.05 3.04
C SER A 119 5.15 12.80 2.85
N VAL A 120 3.82 12.93 2.91
CA VAL A 120 2.91 11.83 2.55
C VAL A 120 3.05 11.50 1.07
N LEU A 121 3.06 12.50 0.19
CA LEU A 121 3.24 12.27 -1.26
C LEU A 121 4.60 11.62 -1.56
N ALA A 122 5.66 12.06 -0.85
CA ALA A 122 6.98 11.47 -0.97
C ALA A 122 7.01 10.00 -0.52
N HIS A 123 6.26 9.66 0.54
CA HIS A 123 6.10 8.29 1.02
C HIS A 123 5.37 7.41 -0.01
N GLU A 124 4.28 7.88 -0.61
CA GLU A 124 3.58 7.17 -1.68
C GLU A 124 4.45 7.00 -2.95
N LEU A 125 5.22 8.03 -3.30
CA LEU A 125 6.21 7.93 -4.39
C LEU A 125 7.29 6.89 -4.09
N ALA A 126 7.74 6.77 -2.85
CA ALA A 126 8.69 5.74 -2.43
C ALA A 126 8.10 4.33 -2.60
N HIS A 127 6.84 4.13 -2.24
CA HIS A 127 6.16 2.85 -2.47
C HIS A 127 6.10 2.48 -3.96
N LEU A 128 5.87 3.44 -4.86
CA LEU A 128 5.89 3.21 -6.31
C LEU A 128 7.28 2.85 -6.80
N GLU A 129 8.30 3.66 -6.44
CA GLU A 129 9.68 3.46 -6.89
C GLU A 129 10.26 2.12 -6.45
N LEU A 130 9.97 1.74 -5.21
CA LEU A 130 10.45 0.50 -4.60
C LEU A 130 9.59 -0.72 -4.98
N HIS A 131 8.54 -0.53 -5.78
CA HIS A 131 7.62 -1.60 -6.20
C HIS A 131 7.04 -2.41 -5.03
N HIS A 132 6.74 -1.77 -3.91
CA HIS A 132 6.29 -2.44 -2.68
C HIS A 132 5.03 -3.27 -2.87
N PHE A 133 4.09 -2.82 -3.71
CA PHE A 133 2.91 -3.60 -4.06
C PHE A 133 3.27 -4.95 -4.70
N ASN A 134 4.19 -4.92 -5.66
CA ASN A 134 4.67 -6.13 -6.33
C ASN A 134 5.36 -7.08 -5.35
N GLN A 135 6.23 -6.53 -4.49
CA GLN A 135 6.90 -7.29 -3.45
C GLN A 135 5.90 -7.94 -2.48
N GLN A 136 4.85 -7.21 -2.07
CA GLN A 136 3.80 -7.76 -1.20
C GLN A 136 3.05 -8.92 -1.86
N LEU A 137 2.70 -8.81 -3.14
CA LEU A 137 2.03 -9.89 -3.87
C LEU A 137 2.89 -11.15 -3.98
N VAL A 138 4.18 -10.98 -4.31
CA VAL A 138 5.14 -12.10 -4.38
C VAL A 138 5.28 -12.77 -3.02
N ASN A 139 5.44 -11.97 -1.96
CA ASN A 139 5.55 -12.50 -0.60
C ASN A 139 4.27 -13.23 -0.16
N GLN A 140 3.10 -12.65 -0.44
CA GLN A 140 1.81 -13.28 -0.14
C GLN A 140 1.64 -14.61 -0.88
N ALA A 141 1.99 -14.68 -2.17
CA ALA A 141 1.93 -15.91 -2.94
C ALA A 141 2.87 -16.99 -2.37
N GLN A 142 4.07 -16.62 -1.93
CA GLN A 142 5.00 -17.54 -1.26
C GLN A 142 4.47 -18.03 0.07
N ASN A 143 3.89 -17.13 0.89
CA ASN A 143 3.30 -17.50 2.19
C ASN A 143 2.08 -18.41 2.01
N GLN A 144 1.25 -18.19 1.00
CA GLN A 144 0.14 -19.09 0.66
C GLN A 144 0.63 -20.48 0.26
N LYS A 145 1.72 -20.59 -0.52
CA LYS A 145 2.34 -21.89 -0.86
C LYS A 145 2.85 -22.61 0.39
N LYS A 146 3.53 -21.89 1.29
CA LYS A 146 4.02 -22.48 2.57
C LYS A 146 2.85 -22.95 3.45
N ALA A 147 1.81 -22.14 3.60
CA ALA A 147 0.62 -22.50 4.35
C ALA A 147 -0.09 -23.72 3.74
N PHE A 148 -0.23 -23.78 2.41
CA PHE A 148 -0.79 -24.93 1.71
C PHE A 148 0.03 -26.22 1.93
N MET A 149 1.37 -26.13 1.84
CA MET A 149 2.24 -27.27 2.13
C MET A 149 2.14 -27.72 3.58
N ALA A 150 2.01 -26.79 4.54
CA ALA A 150 1.80 -27.14 5.95
C ALA A 150 0.44 -27.83 6.18
N VAL A 151 -0.62 -27.39 5.50
CA VAL A 151 -1.94 -28.06 5.53
C VAL A 151 -1.85 -29.48 4.96
N LEU A 152 -1.20 -29.67 3.83
CA LEU A 152 -0.98 -31.02 3.26
C LEU A 152 -0.20 -31.91 4.21
N THR A 153 0.85 -31.39 4.84
CA THR A 153 1.62 -32.14 5.84
C THR A 153 0.76 -32.50 7.05
N ALA A 154 -0.06 -31.56 7.55
CA ALA A 154 -0.96 -31.78 8.66
C ALA A 154 -2.00 -32.87 8.35
N THR A 155 -2.55 -32.92 7.12
CA THR A 155 -3.49 -33.96 6.70
C THR A 155 -2.87 -35.33 6.60
N VAL A 156 -1.60 -35.44 6.22
CA VAL A 156 -0.86 -36.70 6.20
C VAL A 156 -0.59 -37.21 7.62
N ILE A 157 -0.35 -36.31 8.58
CA ILE A 157 -0.05 -36.66 9.97
C ILE A 157 -1.34 -36.91 10.80
N ALA A 158 -2.47 -36.35 10.41
CA ALA A 158 -3.73 -36.44 11.14
C ALA A 158 -4.16 -37.88 11.54
N PRO A 159 -4.02 -38.92 10.72
CA PRO A 159 -4.34 -40.29 11.09
C PRO A 159 -3.47 -40.84 12.22
N TYR A 160 -2.28 -40.29 12.41
CA TYR A 160 -1.32 -40.74 13.44
C TYR A 160 -1.38 -39.90 14.71
N SER A 161 -1.72 -38.60 14.61
CA SER A 161 -1.85 -37.69 15.75
C SER A 161 -2.68 -36.45 15.38
N ILE A 162 -3.90 -36.41 15.87
CA ILE A 162 -4.82 -35.25 15.69
C ILE A 162 -4.23 -34.01 16.35
N ASN A 163 -3.64 -34.12 17.52
CA ASN A 163 -3.06 -33.00 18.26
C ASN A 163 -1.86 -32.38 17.51
N ALA A 164 -0.99 -33.20 16.95
CA ALA A 164 0.16 -32.73 16.15
C ALA A 164 -0.30 -32.06 14.84
N SER A 165 -1.32 -32.59 14.19
CA SER A 165 -1.92 -32.02 12.99
C SER A 165 -2.54 -30.64 13.26
N GLN A 166 -3.33 -30.50 14.34
CA GLN A 166 -3.92 -29.23 14.74
C GLN A 166 -2.85 -28.19 15.13
N ALA A 167 -1.83 -28.62 15.87
CA ALA A 167 -0.72 -27.74 16.24
C ALA A 167 0.04 -27.22 15.02
N LEU A 168 0.32 -28.08 14.03
CA LEU A 168 0.98 -27.69 12.78
C LEU A 168 0.13 -26.71 11.95
N PHE A 169 -1.16 -26.95 11.84
CA PHE A 169 -2.10 -26.10 11.12
C PHE A 169 -2.17 -24.70 11.76
N THR A 170 -2.35 -24.66 13.10
CA THR A 170 -2.44 -23.39 13.85
C THR A 170 -1.12 -22.61 13.78
N ALA A 171 0.03 -23.31 13.90
CA ALA A 171 1.35 -22.68 13.80
C ALA A 171 1.60 -22.09 12.42
N ALA A 172 1.19 -22.78 11.33
CA ALA A 172 1.37 -22.29 9.97
C ALA A 172 0.56 -21.01 9.68
N ILE A 173 -0.67 -20.92 10.21
CA ILE A 173 -1.51 -19.72 10.08
C ILE A 173 -0.88 -18.56 10.87
N ALA A 174 -0.47 -18.81 12.12
CA ALA A 174 0.15 -17.80 12.98
C ALA A 174 1.48 -17.31 12.39
N ASP A 175 2.35 -18.19 11.91
CA ASP A 175 3.63 -17.86 11.26
C ASP A 175 3.41 -16.99 10.02
N SER A 176 2.43 -17.34 9.18
CA SER A 176 2.09 -16.56 7.99
C SER A 176 1.65 -15.13 8.34
N ALA A 177 0.81 -14.97 9.38
CA ALA A 177 0.35 -13.66 9.82
C ALA A 177 1.49 -12.82 10.42
N VAL A 178 2.35 -13.41 11.26
CA VAL A 178 3.50 -12.73 11.87
C VAL A 178 4.50 -12.30 10.80
N ASN A 179 4.82 -13.17 9.86
CA ASN A 179 5.73 -12.88 8.75
C ASN A 179 5.19 -11.77 7.83
N GLN A 180 3.88 -11.76 7.57
CA GLN A 180 3.25 -10.70 6.79
C GLN A 180 3.34 -9.35 7.50
N LEU A 181 3.07 -9.28 8.81
CA LEU A 181 3.18 -8.06 9.58
C LEU A 181 4.63 -7.55 9.68
N ALA A 182 5.59 -8.45 9.91
CA ALA A 182 7.00 -8.09 9.95
C ALA A 182 7.48 -7.55 8.60
N TYR A 183 7.06 -8.19 7.50
CA TYR A 183 7.39 -7.76 6.14
C TYR A 183 6.79 -6.38 5.82
N THR A 184 5.53 -6.14 6.16
CA THR A 184 4.90 -4.84 5.97
C THR A 184 5.64 -3.74 6.73
N ARG A 185 6.05 -3.97 7.98
CA ARG A 185 6.85 -3.00 8.75
C ARG A 185 8.20 -2.67 8.09
N THR A 186 8.84 -3.66 7.47
CA THR A 186 10.09 -3.45 6.74
C THR A 186 9.88 -2.55 5.54
N LEU A 187 8.83 -2.77 4.75
CA LEU A 187 8.50 -1.94 3.60
C LEU A 187 8.15 -0.50 4.00
N GLU A 188 7.43 -0.34 5.13
CA GLU A 188 7.12 1.00 5.66
C GLU A 188 8.39 1.76 6.07
N ALA A 189 9.29 1.13 6.82
CA ALA A 189 10.55 1.74 7.21
C ALA A 189 11.45 2.07 6.00
N GLU A 190 11.40 1.27 4.94
CA GLU A 190 12.09 1.54 3.69
C GLU A 190 11.47 2.73 2.95
N ALA A 191 10.14 2.81 2.89
CA ALA A 191 9.41 3.93 2.31
C ALA A 191 9.67 5.24 3.08
N ASP A 192 9.70 5.21 4.42
CA ASP A 192 10.01 6.39 5.24
C ASP A 192 11.41 6.93 4.98
N ARG A 193 12.43 6.06 4.96
CA ARG A 193 13.81 6.47 4.63
C ARG A 193 13.91 7.03 3.22
N ARG A 194 13.21 6.41 2.27
CA ARG A 194 13.19 6.89 0.89
C ARG A 194 12.44 8.22 0.75
N ALA A 195 11.31 8.40 1.46
CA ALA A 195 10.58 9.65 1.54
C ALA A 195 11.45 10.78 2.10
N THR A 196 12.21 10.52 3.17
CA THR A 196 13.17 11.47 3.75
C THR A 196 14.21 11.91 2.72
N PHE A 197 14.74 10.98 1.92
CA PHE A 197 15.65 11.31 0.82
C PHE A 197 14.96 12.17 -0.26
N ILE A 198 13.74 11.82 -0.66
CA ILE A 198 12.95 12.56 -1.65
C ILE A 198 12.73 14.01 -1.17
N MET A 199 12.33 14.19 0.09
CA MET A 199 12.14 15.50 0.70
C MET A 199 13.42 16.32 0.69
N ALA A 200 14.54 15.73 1.08
CA ALA A 200 15.86 16.40 1.05
C ALA A 200 16.24 16.85 -0.37
N GLN A 201 16.07 15.99 -1.37
CA GLN A 201 16.37 16.32 -2.76
C GLN A 201 15.41 17.38 -3.34
N GLY A 202 14.17 17.44 -2.85
CA GLY A 202 13.21 18.49 -3.16
C GLY A 202 13.45 19.82 -2.45
N GLY A 203 14.46 19.91 -1.57
CA GLY A 203 14.76 21.11 -0.80
C GLY A 203 13.86 21.32 0.42
N TYR A 204 13.13 20.29 0.86
CA TYR A 204 12.26 20.30 2.03
C TYR A 204 12.98 19.77 3.27
N ARG A 205 12.42 20.05 4.45
CA ARG A 205 12.95 19.55 5.71
C ARG A 205 12.84 18.03 5.81
N THR A 206 13.90 17.36 6.20
CA THR A 206 13.94 15.89 6.34
C THR A 206 13.09 15.38 7.49
N ASN A 207 12.93 16.17 8.57
CA ASN A 207 12.07 15.81 9.68
C ASN A 207 10.57 15.95 9.41
N ALA A 208 10.17 16.45 8.23
CA ALA A 208 8.75 16.56 7.86
C ALA A 208 8.05 15.18 7.85
N VAL A 209 8.78 14.09 7.54
CA VAL A 209 8.24 12.72 7.58
C VAL A 209 7.90 12.32 9.02
N SER A 210 8.83 12.48 9.96
CA SER A 210 8.57 12.14 11.36
C SER A 210 7.55 13.09 12.01
N ASP A 211 7.59 14.38 11.67
CA ASP A 211 6.59 15.37 12.13
C ASP A 211 5.18 14.99 11.66
N MET A 212 5.06 14.50 10.42
CA MET A 212 3.79 14.01 9.88
C MET A 212 3.28 12.76 10.60
N LEU A 213 4.14 11.78 10.87
CA LEU A 213 3.76 10.60 11.65
C LEU A 213 3.27 10.96 13.05
N GLN A 214 3.90 11.95 13.71
CA GLN A 214 3.45 12.48 15.01
C GLN A 214 2.09 13.18 14.89
N THR A 215 1.87 14.00 13.85
CA THR A 215 0.60 14.65 13.58
C THR A 215 -0.52 13.63 13.39
N MET A 216 -0.28 12.60 12.59
CA MET A 216 -1.23 11.50 12.37
C MET A 216 -1.52 10.72 13.66
N MET A 217 -0.51 10.48 14.48
CA MET A 217 -0.67 9.83 15.78
C MET A 217 -1.56 10.66 16.72
N ALA A 218 -1.31 11.97 16.79
CA ALA A 218 -2.10 12.89 17.60
C ALA A 218 -3.57 12.96 17.11
N TYR A 219 -3.80 12.94 15.81
CA TYR A 219 -5.14 12.90 15.23
C TYR A 219 -5.93 11.64 15.62
N ASN A 220 -5.25 10.52 15.78
CA ASN A 220 -5.89 9.24 16.10
C ASN A 220 -6.24 9.08 17.59
N LEU A 221 -5.59 9.82 18.50
CA LEU A 221 -5.78 9.70 19.96
C LEU A 221 -7.23 9.98 20.44
N PRO A 222 -7.94 11.02 19.95
CA PRO A 222 -9.32 11.30 20.37
C PRO A 222 -10.34 10.34 19.75
N ASN A 223 -10.04 9.77 18.58
CA ASN A 223 -10.95 8.97 17.75
C ASN A 223 -10.70 7.46 17.84
N ARG A 224 -10.35 6.94 19.01
CA ARG A 224 -10.00 5.52 19.24
C ARG A 224 -11.04 4.49 18.75
N SER A 225 -12.27 4.92 18.49
CA SER A 225 -13.34 4.04 17.98
C SER A 225 -13.21 3.72 16.47
N GLN A 226 -12.45 4.51 15.70
CA GLN A 226 -12.24 4.28 14.28
C GLN A 226 -10.77 4.58 13.93
N VAL A 227 -10.00 3.52 13.71
CA VAL A 227 -8.63 3.66 13.19
C VAL A 227 -8.70 4.25 11.78
N PRO A 228 -8.05 5.38 11.48
CA PRO A 228 -8.00 5.94 10.14
C PRO A 228 -7.56 4.90 9.12
N GLU A 229 -8.16 4.93 7.94
CA GLU A 229 -7.90 3.96 6.87
C GLU A 229 -6.41 3.93 6.48
N TYR A 230 -5.75 5.07 6.54
CA TYR A 230 -4.30 5.19 6.32
C TYR A 230 -3.49 4.25 7.22
N PHE A 231 -3.82 4.12 8.51
CA PHE A 231 -3.07 3.25 9.42
C PHE A 231 -3.37 1.75 9.25
N LEU A 232 -4.41 1.42 8.51
CA LEU A 232 -4.70 0.03 8.15
C LEU A 232 -3.78 -0.44 7.01
N THR A 233 -3.40 0.48 6.14
CA THR A 233 -2.47 0.22 5.03
C THR A 233 -1.03 0.51 5.40
N HIS A 234 -0.80 1.55 6.23
CA HIS A 234 0.51 2.01 6.70
C HIS A 234 0.59 1.95 8.24
N PRO A 235 0.85 0.78 8.83
CA PRO A 235 0.86 0.62 10.29
C PRO A 235 1.85 1.57 10.96
N LEU A 236 1.33 2.38 11.89
CA LEU A 236 2.14 3.31 12.66
C LEU A 236 2.82 2.56 13.81
N THR A 237 4.15 2.60 13.85
CA THR A 237 4.95 2.04 14.92
C THR A 237 5.84 3.11 15.56
N SER A 238 6.17 2.93 16.85
CA SER A 238 7.09 3.85 17.54
C SER A 238 8.45 3.96 16.85
N ASN A 239 8.91 2.91 16.21
CA ASN A 239 10.19 2.91 15.49
C ASN A 239 10.16 3.84 14.27
N ARG A 240 9.04 3.90 13.52
CA ARG A 240 8.90 4.81 12.37
C ARG A 240 8.97 6.29 12.76
N ILE A 241 8.63 6.63 14.00
CA ILE A 241 8.68 8.01 14.51
C ILE A 241 10.10 8.35 15.02
N ALA A 242 10.86 7.34 15.45
CA ALA A 242 12.18 7.51 16.04
C ALA A 242 13.34 7.51 15.02
N ASP A 243 13.11 6.92 13.83
CA ASP A 243 14.06 6.87 12.71
C ASP A 243 14.04 8.19 11.92
#